data_571709b8f96b3cd43657f16c37bc42e7
#
_entry.id   571709b8f96b3cd43657f16c37bc42e7
#
_cell.length_a   1.000
_cell.length_b   1.000
_cell.length_c   1.000
_cell.angle_alpha   90.00
_cell.angle_beta   90.00
_cell.angle_gamma   90.00
#
_symmetry.space_group_name_H-M   'P 1'
#
loop_
_entity.id
_entity.type
_entity.pdbx_description
1 polymer ?
#
loop_
_entity_poly.entity_id
_entity_poly.type
_entity_poly.pdbx_seq_one_letter_code
_entity_poly.pdbx_strand_id
1 'polypeptide(L)'
;MAAREGQPSRPLQAGDIAVLVTARRRGTKIQNELRKIGQPAVFTGSTSVWSSPAATDFVDLLSALDDPDPTIISRIAMSRLIGAAPCDLARQDSQLRSVLAMDIANWALAWSDLGPWGVIESLLHRPGSLDSMLTGPQAERYVTDLRQLAQETHVWACDQPTMPTPAQ
;
A
#
# COMPACT_ATOMS: atom_id res chain seq x y z
N MET A 1 -36.79 11.63 -8.13
CA MET A 1 -35.42 12.21 -8.08
C MET A 1 -35.51 13.66 -8.51
N ALA A 2 -35.29 14.61 -7.60
CA ALA A 2 -35.30 16.03 -7.94
C ALA A 2 -34.02 16.38 -8.68
N ALA A 3 -34.16 16.88 -9.92
CA ALA A 3 -33.04 17.45 -10.66
C ALA A 3 -32.57 18.70 -9.90
N ARG A 4 -31.27 18.83 -9.65
CA ARG A 4 -30.68 20.11 -9.22
C ARG A 4 -30.85 21.10 -10.35
N GLU A 5 -31.64 22.15 -10.13
CA GLU A 5 -31.81 23.27 -11.05
C GLU A 5 -30.43 23.85 -11.37
N GLY A 6 -30.08 23.90 -12.67
CA GLY A 6 -28.91 24.65 -13.17
C GLY A 6 -27.81 23.86 -13.86
N GLN A 7 -27.84 22.52 -13.93
CA GLN A 7 -26.87 21.78 -14.74
C GLN A 7 -27.43 21.39 -16.11
N PRO A 8 -26.67 21.58 -17.22
CA PRO A 8 -27.09 21.12 -18.53
C PRO A 8 -27.31 19.60 -18.52
N SER A 9 -28.41 19.14 -19.12
CA SER A 9 -28.70 17.69 -19.23
C SER A 9 -27.65 17.04 -20.14
N ARG A 10 -26.92 16.07 -19.62
CA ARG A 10 -25.97 15.24 -20.34
C ARG A 10 -26.41 13.77 -20.32
N PRO A 11 -25.99 12.96 -21.29
CA PRO A 11 -26.20 11.51 -21.24
C PRO A 11 -25.67 10.89 -19.96
N LEU A 12 -26.40 9.90 -19.41
CA LEU A 12 -25.98 9.17 -18.22
C LEU A 12 -24.73 8.35 -18.54
N GLN A 13 -23.71 8.46 -17.69
CA GLN A 13 -22.48 7.70 -17.78
C GLN A 13 -22.41 6.66 -16.65
N ALA A 14 -21.58 5.62 -16.81
CA ALA A 14 -21.41 4.57 -15.79
C ALA A 14 -21.03 5.15 -14.42
N GLY A 15 -20.23 6.22 -14.39
CA GLY A 15 -19.83 6.90 -13.16
C GLY A 15 -20.96 7.65 -12.43
N ASP A 16 -22.10 7.84 -13.08
CA ASP A 16 -23.28 8.49 -12.45
C ASP A 16 -24.18 7.47 -11.72
N ILE A 17 -23.88 6.19 -11.83
CA ILE A 17 -24.69 5.10 -11.28
C ILE A 17 -24.07 4.61 -9.98
N ALA A 18 -24.81 4.69 -8.88
CA ALA A 18 -24.44 4.09 -7.60
C ALA A 18 -25.37 2.92 -7.27
N VAL A 19 -24.80 1.78 -6.90
CA VAL A 19 -25.53 0.61 -6.45
C VAL A 19 -25.33 0.43 -4.96
N LEU A 20 -26.39 0.61 -4.17
CA LEU A 20 -26.35 0.42 -2.72
C LEU A 20 -26.60 -1.05 -2.38
N VAL A 21 -25.73 -1.61 -1.56
CA VAL A 21 -25.86 -3.01 -1.09
C VAL A 21 -25.76 -3.08 0.43
N THR A 22 -26.50 -3.99 1.03
CA THR A 22 -26.53 -4.18 2.48
C THR A 22 -25.43 -5.09 3.00
N ALA A 23 -24.74 -5.82 2.10
CA ALA A 23 -23.69 -6.75 2.48
C ALA A 23 -22.54 -6.69 1.48
N ARG A 24 -21.30 -6.65 1.98
CA ARG A 24 -20.07 -6.61 1.20
C ARG A 24 -19.98 -7.71 0.14
N ARG A 25 -20.33 -8.95 0.52
CA ARG A 25 -20.32 -10.10 -0.40
C ARG A 25 -21.17 -9.85 -1.66
N ARG A 26 -22.30 -9.14 -1.53
CA ARG A 26 -23.15 -8.77 -2.68
C ARG A 26 -22.47 -7.71 -3.54
N GLY A 27 -21.84 -6.71 -2.94
CA GLY A 27 -21.09 -5.67 -3.66
C GLY A 27 -19.94 -6.24 -4.48
N THR A 28 -19.13 -7.11 -3.89
CA THR A 28 -18.04 -7.80 -4.61
C THR A 28 -18.57 -8.66 -5.76
N LYS A 29 -19.70 -9.36 -5.57
CA LYS A 29 -20.32 -10.15 -6.65
C LYS A 29 -20.77 -9.27 -7.81
N ILE A 30 -21.44 -8.15 -7.52
CA ILE A 30 -21.89 -7.19 -8.55
C ILE A 30 -20.67 -6.59 -9.28
N GLN A 31 -19.64 -6.18 -8.55
CA GLN A 31 -18.41 -5.66 -9.16
C GLN A 31 -17.77 -6.67 -10.11
N ASN A 32 -17.70 -7.94 -9.74
CA ASN A 32 -17.13 -8.98 -10.58
C ASN A 32 -17.99 -9.23 -11.84
N GLU A 33 -19.32 -9.21 -11.74
CA GLU A 33 -20.21 -9.35 -12.90
C GLU A 33 -20.09 -8.15 -13.84
N LEU A 34 -20.00 -6.93 -13.32
CA LEU A 34 -19.79 -5.73 -14.13
C LEU A 34 -18.45 -5.77 -14.87
N ARG A 35 -17.39 -6.24 -14.23
CA ARG A 35 -16.07 -6.43 -14.88
C ARG A 35 -16.13 -7.42 -16.04
N LYS A 36 -16.88 -8.52 -15.90
CA LYS A 36 -17.04 -9.53 -16.99
C LYS A 36 -17.65 -8.94 -18.26
N ILE A 37 -18.50 -7.94 -18.12
CA ILE A 37 -19.13 -7.24 -19.25
C ILE A 37 -18.38 -5.96 -19.65
N GLY A 38 -17.13 -5.79 -19.15
CA GLY A 38 -16.29 -4.65 -19.50
C GLY A 38 -16.67 -3.33 -18.85
N GLN A 39 -17.57 -3.33 -17.85
CA GLN A 39 -17.96 -2.12 -17.14
C GLN A 39 -17.09 -1.91 -15.89
N PRO A 40 -16.34 -0.80 -15.80
CA PRO A 40 -15.56 -0.48 -14.61
C PRO A 40 -16.51 -0.20 -13.44
N ALA A 41 -16.27 -0.85 -12.30
CA ALA A 41 -17.03 -0.62 -11.09
C ALA A 41 -16.11 -0.56 -9.88
N VAL A 42 -16.28 0.47 -9.06
CA VAL A 42 -15.57 0.65 -7.81
C VAL A 42 -16.50 0.27 -6.67
N PHE A 43 -16.07 -0.62 -5.80
CA PHE A 43 -16.79 -0.93 -4.57
C PHE A 43 -16.21 -0.11 -3.42
N THR A 44 -16.95 0.92 -3.01
CA THR A 44 -16.62 1.77 -1.85
C THR A 44 -17.20 1.17 -0.57
N GLY A 45 -16.82 -0.02 -0.24
CA GLY A 45 -17.13 -0.61 1.06
C GLY A 45 -15.90 -0.42 1.97
N SER A 46 -16.12 0.01 3.18
CA SER A 46 -15.08 0.23 4.19
C SER A 46 -14.33 -1.06 4.54
N THR A 47 -13.41 -1.47 3.66
CA THR A 47 -12.31 -2.30 4.10
C THR A 47 -11.28 -1.32 4.63
N SER A 48 -11.01 -1.39 5.91
CA SER A 48 -9.86 -0.70 6.46
C SER A 48 -8.65 -1.01 5.58
N VAL A 49 -7.89 -0.01 5.22
CA VAL A 49 -6.62 -0.18 4.48
C VAL A 49 -5.69 -1.13 5.24
N TRP A 50 -5.82 -1.19 6.58
CA TRP A 50 -5.10 -2.09 7.48
C TRP A 50 -5.44 -3.58 7.29
N SER A 51 -6.45 -3.91 6.48
CA SER A 51 -6.78 -5.29 6.07
C SER A 51 -6.30 -5.61 4.65
N SER A 52 -5.54 -4.73 4.03
CA SER A 52 -4.99 -4.93 2.69
C SER A 52 -3.69 -5.76 2.72
N PRO A 53 -3.30 -6.40 1.60
CA PRO A 53 -1.97 -7.00 1.49
C PRO A 53 -0.84 -5.99 1.73
N ALA A 54 -1.02 -4.74 1.30
CA ALA A 54 -0.05 -3.67 1.54
C ALA A 54 0.17 -3.40 3.03
N ALA A 55 -0.86 -3.58 3.88
CA ALA A 55 -0.72 -3.39 5.32
C ALA A 55 0.21 -4.43 5.96
N THR A 56 0.18 -5.67 5.50
CA THR A 56 1.10 -6.71 6.01
C THR A 56 2.55 -6.32 5.70
N ASP A 57 2.82 -5.96 4.45
CA ASP A 57 4.17 -5.56 4.03
C ASP A 57 4.60 -4.25 4.71
N PHE A 58 3.68 -3.33 4.95
CA PHE A 58 3.94 -2.07 5.66
C PHE A 58 4.27 -2.30 7.13
N VAL A 59 3.57 -3.21 7.82
CA VAL A 59 3.88 -3.57 9.22
C VAL A 59 5.25 -4.24 9.31
N ASP A 60 5.59 -5.13 8.37
CA ASP A 60 6.91 -5.73 8.30
C ASP A 60 8.00 -4.68 8.08
N LEU A 61 7.75 -3.70 7.22
CA LEU A 61 8.65 -2.57 7.00
C LEU A 61 8.86 -1.76 8.29
N LEU A 62 7.78 -1.38 8.99
CA LEU A 62 7.88 -0.65 10.26
C LEU A 62 8.65 -1.45 11.32
N SER A 63 8.39 -2.77 11.39
CA SER A 63 9.13 -3.65 12.32
C SER A 63 10.62 -3.69 12.02
N ALA A 64 11.00 -3.66 10.72
CA ALA A 64 12.41 -3.63 10.33
C ALA A 64 13.08 -2.28 10.61
N LEU A 65 12.32 -1.18 10.60
CA LEU A 65 12.86 0.12 10.99
C LEU A 65 13.18 0.20 12.48
N ASP A 66 12.42 -0.55 13.29
CA ASP A 66 12.60 -0.63 14.75
C ASP A 66 13.68 -1.65 15.14
N ASP A 67 13.58 -2.88 14.61
CA ASP A 67 14.52 -3.98 14.87
C ASP A 67 14.79 -4.80 13.60
N PRO A 68 15.87 -4.50 12.86
CA PRO A 68 16.18 -5.12 11.57
C PRO A 68 16.79 -6.52 11.72
N ASP A 69 16.05 -7.49 12.24
CA ASP A 69 16.52 -8.86 12.30
C ASP A 69 16.57 -9.56 10.92
N PRO A 70 17.42 -10.60 10.73
CA PRO A 70 17.55 -11.28 9.44
C PRO A 70 16.25 -11.90 8.90
N THR A 71 15.31 -12.27 9.77
CA THR A 71 14.03 -12.86 9.38
C THR A 71 13.12 -11.81 8.77
N ILE A 72 13.03 -10.65 9.42
CA ILE A 72 12.24 -9.50 8.94
C ILE A 72 12.82 -8.99 7.62
N ILE A 73 14.15 -8.85 7.53
CA ILE A 73 14.83 -8.47 6.29
C ILE A 73 14.49 -9.43 5.14
N SER A 74 14.49 -10.75 5.41
CA SER A 74 14.14 -11.75 4.40
C SER A 74 12.67 -11.67 3.99
N ARG A 75 11.75 -11.38 4.91
CA ARG A 75 10.33 -11.18 4.61
C ARG A 75 10.12 -9.96 3.72
N ILE A 76 10.75 -8.83 4.04
CA ILE A 76 10.71 -7.62 3.22
C ILE A 76 11.29 -7.90 1.84
N ALA A 77 12.43 -8.61 1.76
CA ALA A 77 13.02 -8.98 0.46
C ALA A 77 12.03 -9.72 -0.45
N MET A 78 11.26 -10.66 0.10
CA MET A 78 10.28 -11.46 -0.65
C MET A 78 8.93 -10.76 -0.81
N SER A 79 8.66 -9.68 -0.09
CA SER A 79 7.42 -8.91 -0.20
C SER A 79 7.32 -8.17 -1.54
N ARG A 80 6.15 -7.64 -1.84
CA ARG A 80 5.96 -6.81 -3.03
C ARG A 80 6.73 -5.48 -2.98
N LEU A 81 7.22 -5.07 -1.81
CA LEU A 81 8.04 -3.87 -1.67
C LEU A 81 9.36 -3.99 -2.43
N ILE A 82 9.94 -5.20 -2.47
CA ILE A 82 11.26 -5.48 -3.05
C ILE A 82 11.16 -6.48 -4.20
N GLY A 83 10.36 -7.54 -4.05
CA GLY A 83 10.08 -8.54 -5.08
C GLY A 83 11.23 -9.51 -5.36
N ALA A 84 12.13 -9.74 -4.41
CA ALA A 84 13.19 -10.72 -4.58
C ALA A 84 12.61 -12.14 -4.68
N ALA A 85 13.08 -12.90 -5.66
CA ALA A 85 12.69 -14.29 -5.77
C ALA A 85 13.37 -15.15 -4.67
N PRO A 86 12.69 -16.18 -4.14
CA PRO A 86 13.29 -17.06 -3.12
C PRO A 86 14.61 -17.70 -3.54
N CYS A 87 14.77 -17.97 -4.85
CA CYS A 87 16.02 -18.51 -5.40
C CYS A 87 17.17 -17.49 -5.35
N ASP A 88 16.90 -16.20 -5.44
CA ASP A 88 17.91 -15.15 -5.36
C ASP A 88 18.37 -14.96 -3.92
N LEU A 89 17.46 -15.04 -2.96
CA LEU A 89 17.82 -15.10 -1.54
C LEU A 89 18.71 -16.31 -1.22
N ALA A 90 18.43 -17.47 -1.80
CA ALA A 90 19.22 -18.66 -1.57
C ALA A 90 20.63 -18.59 -2.20
N ARG A 91 20.80 -17.86 -3.32
CA ARG A 91 22.07 -17.75 -4.06
C ARG A 91 22.94 -16.57 -3.63
N GLN A 92 22.32 -15.46 -3.25
CA GLN A 92 23.00 -14.18 -2.95
C GLN A 92 22.63 -13.62 -1.57
N ASP A 93 22.29 -14.52 -0.65
CA ASP A 93 21.72 -14.19 0.64
C ASP A 93 22.48 -13.08 1.40
N SER A 94 23.79 -13.17 1.51
CA SER A 94 24.59 -12.19 2.24
C SER A 94 24.63 -10.82 1.57
N GLN A 95 24.74 -10.76 0.24
CA GLN A 95 24.83 -9.49 -0.48
C GLN A 95 23.48 -8.74 -0.51
N LEU A 96 22.39 -9.45 -0.82
CA LEU A 96 21.05 -8.87 -0.84
C LEU A 96 20.65 -8.38 0.54
N ARG A 97 20.90 -9.18 1.58
CA ARG A 97 20.62 -8.77 2.97
C ARG A 97 21.44 -7.57 3.39
N SER A 98 22.73 -7.49 3.03
CA SER A 98 23.55 -6.33 3.34
C SER A 98 23.04 -5.05 2.67
N VAL A 99 22.66 -5.14 1.39
CA VAL A 99 22.07 -4.00 0.67
C VAL A 99 20.76 -3.57 1.32
N LEU A 100 19.87 -4.53 1.63
CA LEU A 100 18.60 -4.22 2.28
C LEU A 100 18.78 -3.66 3.69
N ALA A 101 19.75 -4.14 4.44
CA ALA A 101 20.06 -3.57 5.76
C ALA A 101 20.50 -2.11 5.66
N MET A 102 21.30 -1.77 4.64
CA MET A 102 21.66 -0.38 4.36
C MET A 102 20.43 0.46 3.92
N ASP A 103 19.58 -0.10 3.06
CA ASP A 103 18.35 0.56 2.64
C ASP A 103 17.44 0.83 3.85
N ILE A 104 17.26 -0.15 4.74
CA ILE A 104 16.46 -0.02 5.98
C ILE A 104 17.04 1.05 6.89
N ALA A 105 18.36 1.11 7.06
CA ALA A 105 19.01 2.16 7.85
C ALA A 105 18.75 3.57 7.26
N ASN A 106 18.81 3.70 5.93
CA ASN A 106 18.48 4.95 5.23
C ASN A 106 16.99 5.30 5.38
N TRP A 107 16.10 4.32 5.34
CA TRP A 107 14.66 4.54 5.56
C TRP A 107 14.35 4.94 7.01
N ALA A 108 15.09 4.41 7.99
CA ALA A 108 14.99 4.84 9.38
C ALA A 108 15.39 6.32 9.56
N LEU A 109 16.43 6.78 8.84
CA LEU A 109 16.78 8.21 8.79
C LEU A 109 15.67 9.03 8.12
N ALA A 110 15.16 8.57 6.99
CA ALA A 110 14.04 9.24 6.30
C ALA A 110 12.77 9.31 7.19
N TRP A 111 12.54 8.29 8.03
CA TRP A 111 11.47 8.32 9.03
C TRP A 111 11.67 9.44 10.03
N SER A 112 12.90 9.60 10.53
CA SER A 112 13.22 10.64 11.52
C SER A 112 13.04 12.05 10.96
N ASP A 113 13.32 12.24 9.66
CA ASP A 113 13.26 13.55 9.01
C ASP A 113 11.85 13.90 8.51
N LEU A 114 11.19 12.96 7.86
CA LEU A 114 9.95 13.18 7.11
C LEU A 114 8.79 12.26 7.55
N GLY A 115 9.01 11.43 8.57
CA GLY A 115 8.03 10.46 9.05
C GLY A 115 7.73 9.36 8.03
N PRO A 116 6.54 8.73 8.11
CA PRO A 116 6.12 7.63 7.22
C PRO A 116 6.22 7.97 5.73
N TRP A 117 6.01 9.23 5.35
CA TRP A 117 6.14 9.69 3.97
C TRP A 117 7.56 9.57 3.44
N GLY A 118 8.56 9.95 4.23
CA GLY A 118 9.96 9.85 3.83
C GLY A 118 10.37 8.42 3.52
N VAL A 119 9.86 7.47 4.29
CA VAL A 119 10.11 6.04 4.05
C VAL A 119 9.47 5.58 2.75
N ILE A 120 8.19 5.89 2.52
CA ILE A 120 7.49 5.46 1.30
C ILE A 120 8.11 6.10 0.05
N GLU A 121 8.45 7.40 0.09
CA GLU A 121 9.12 8.07 -1.02
C GLU A 121 10.50 7.44 -1.31
N SER A 122 11.31 7.19 -0.28
CA SER A 122 12.61 6.54 -0.43
C SER A 122 12.48 5.13 -1.00
N LEU A 123 11.46 4.37 -0.57
CA LEU A 123 11.16 3.04 -1.07
C LEU A 123 10.72 3.06 -2.55
N LEU A 124 9.87 4.02 -2.94
CA LEU A 124 9.42 4.16 -4.33
C LEU A 124 10.55 4.56 -5.27
N HIS A 125 11.56 5.29 -4.78
CA HIS A 125 12.75 5.67 -5.55
C HIS A 125 13.82 4.56 -5.59
N ARG A 126 13.68 3.51 -4.80
CA ARG A 126 14.59 2.38 -4.85
C ARG A 126 14.45 1.64 -6.19
N PRO A 127 15.58 1.36 -6.90
CA PRO A 127 15.52 0.64 -8.17
C PRO A 127 14.80 -0.70 -8.06
N GLY A 128 13.82 -0.95 -8.92
CA GLY A 128 13.05 -2.18 -9.00
C GLY A 128 11.89 -2.31 -8.02
N SER A 129 11.81 -1.48 -6.97
CA SER A 129 10.70 -1.56 -5.99
C SER A 129 9.37 -1.19 -6.61
N LEU A 130 9.31 -0.10 -7.37
CA LEU A 130 8.06 0.30 -8.02
C LEU A 130 7.60 -0.74 -9.05
N ASP A 131 8.51 -1.31 -9.84
CA ASP A 131 8.18 -2.36 -10.80
C ASP A 131 7.62 -3.60 -10.11
N SER A 132 8.21 -4.00 -8.98
CA SER A 132 7.72 -5.10 -8.16
C SER A 132 6.31 -4.82 -7.62
N MET A 133 6.08 -3.63 -7.07
CA MET A 133 4.77 -3.23 -6.54
C MET A 133 3.69 -3.18 -7.64
N LEU A 134 4.07 -2.77 -8.86
CA LEU A 134 3.17 -2.71 -10.01
C LEU A 134 2.98 -4.05 -10.72
N THR A 135 3.62 -5.12 -10.26
CA THR A 135 3.45 -6.47 -10.80
C THR A 135 2.27 -7.19 -10.12
N GLY A 136 1.47 -7.89 -10.93
CA GLY A 136 0.39 -8.75 -10.46
C GLY A 136 -0.98 -8.08 -10.27
N PRO A 137 -1.97 -8.82 -9.75
CA PRO A 137 -3.33 -8.33 -9.64
C PRO A 137 -3.44 -7.18 -8.61
N GLN A 138 -4.27 -6.19 -8.94
CA GLN A 138 -4.52 -5.02 -8.10
C GLN A 138 -3.25 -4.20 -7.75
N ALA A 139 -2.30 -4.14 -8.66
CA ALA A 139 -1.02 -3.46 -8.46
C ALA A 139 -1.18 -1.95 -8.12
N GLU A 140 -1.97 -1.22 -8.91
CA GLU A 140 -2.26 0.20 -8.64
C GLU A 140 -2.89 0.42 -7.26
N ARG A 141 -3.77 -0.51 -6.86
CA ARG A 141 -4.40 -0.46 -5.56
C ARG A 141 -3.38 -0.68 -4.45
N TYR A 142 -2.44 -1.58 -4.62
CA TYR A 142 -1.38 -1.83 -3.64
C TYR A 142 -0.56 -0.57 -3.33
N VAL A 143 -0.14 0.15 -4.37
CA VAL A 143 0.61 1.42 -4.22
C VAL A 143 -0.27 2.50 -3.55
N THR A 144 -1.56 2.56 -3.92
CA THR A 144 -2.51 3.49 -3.31
C THR A 144 -2.72 3.17 -1.83
N ASP A 145 -2.89 1.89 -1.49
CA ASP A 145 -3.06 1.43 -0.11
C ASP A 145 -1.80 1.73 0.73
N LEU A 146 -0.58 1.56 0.19
CA LEU A 146 0.66 1.95 0.88
C LEU A 146 0.71 3.44 1.19
N ARG A 147 0.35 4.30 0.24
CA ARG A 147 0.30 5.74 0.46
C ARG A 147 -0.74 6.11 1.50
N GLN A 148 -1.90 5.47 1.48
CA GLN A 148 -2.94 5.70 2.49
C GLN A 148 -2.48 5.24 3.88
N LEU A 149 -1.80 4.10 3.99
CA LEU A 149 -1.21 3.64 5.26
C LEU A 149 -0.22 4.64 5.82
N ALA A 150 0.69 5.16 4.97
CA ALA A 150 1.64 6.19 5.38
C ALA A 150 0.91 7.45 5.86
N GLN A 151 -0.15 7.86 5.17
CA GLN A 151 -0.96 9.02 5.56
C GLN A 151 -1.66 8.81 6.91
N GLU A 152 -2.33 7.67 7.09
CA GLU A 152 -3.02 7.37 8.35
C GLU A 152 -2.03 7.28 9.52
N THR A 153 -0.86 6.67 9.29
CA THR A 153 0.21 6.60 10.30
C THR A 153 0.76 7.98 10.63
N HIS A 154 0.96 8.84 9.62
CA HIS A 154 1.43 10.20 9.82
C HIS A 154 0.43 11.04 10.63
N VAL A 155 -0.85 10.98 10.30
CA VAL A 155 -1.91 11.66 11.06
C VAL A 155 -1.93 11.19 12.51
N TRP A 156 -1.88 9.87 12.72
CA TRP A 156 -1.83 9.30 14.05
C TRP A 156 -0.59 9.77 14.83
N ALA A 157 0.57 9.82 14.15
CA ALA A 157 1.83 10.29 14.75
C ALA A 157 1.77 11.77 15.17
N CYS A 158 1.14 12.62 14.36
CA CYS A 158 0.98 14.04 14.69
C CYS A 158 0.04 14.26 15.89
N ASP A 159 -0.92 13.36 16.09
CA ASP A 159 -1.84 13.42 17.24
C ASP A 159 -1.20 12.90 18.54
N GLN A 160 -0.05 12.21 18.46
CA GLN A 160 0.69 11.68 19.61
C GLN A 160 1.97 12.52 19.82
N PRO A 161 2.00 13.48 20.77
CA PRO A 161 3.12 14.41 20.95
C PRO A 161 4.46 13.76 21.41
N THR A 162 4.46 12.45 21.62
CA THR A 162 5.65 11.68 21.99
C THR A 162 5.68 10.37 21.20
N MET A 163 5.91 10.46 19.89
CA MET A 163 6.22 9.26 19.14
C MET A 163 7.67 8.83 19.43
N PRO A 164 7.91 7.62 19.96
CA PRO A 164 9.27 7.09 19.99
C PRO A 164 9.76 6.99 18.54
N THR A 165 10.92 7.59 18.28
CA THR A 165 11.64 7.34 17.04
C THR A 165 11.95 5.85 16.98
N PRO A 166 11.82 5.15 15.84
CA PRO A 166 12.14 3.72 15.72
C PRO A 166 13.56 3.34 16.13
N ALA A 167 14.36 4.27 16.58
CA ALA A 167 15.79 4.13 16.96
C ALA A 167 16.07 4.49 18.41
N GLN A 168 15.12 4.38 19.35
CA GLN A 168 15.40 4.51 20.79
C GLN A 168 15.17 3.20 21.54
#